data_a7ec518f7b698d20c86243f886c010d9
#
_entry.id   a7ec518f7b698d20c86243f886c010d9
#
_cell.length_a   1.000
_cell.length_b   1.000
_cell.length_c   1.000
_cell.angle_alpha   90.00
_cell.angle_beta   90.00
_cell.angle_gamma   90.00
#
_symmetry.space_group_name_H-M   'P 1'
#
loop_
_entity.id
_entity.type
_entity.pdbx_description
1 polymer ?
#
loop_
_entity_poly.entity_id
_entity_poly.type
_entity_poly.pdbx_seq_one_letter_code
_entity_poly.pdbx_strand_id
1 'polypeptide(L)'
;MANHSGKVVWVQTEKTHKQAYDCCDKEVSTSEAHGWKNGVCTVCDYQCKHAGGSATCVKKAVCTICSEEYGTYNMSIHEGLKSVAAKAATRTDEGNIEYWYCKDCDRYYIKQDGLVEIEKSQTVVAKITDTTSSDDTGKGCKTETVKEQTPDTGDNKRVFAWLLMFIIGGAAAGLTIKGKKTEN
;
A
#
# COMPACT_ATOMS: atom_id res chain seq x y z
N MET A 1 7.25 8.59 -62.95
CA MET A 1 7.11 8.95 -61.49
C MET A 1 5.72 8.45 -61.07
N ALA A 2 5.64 7.62 -60.04
CA ALA A 2 4.36 7.15 -59.52
C ALA A 2 3.60 8.32 -58.93
N ASN A 3 2.44 8.64 -59.50
CA ASN A 3 1.57 9.70 -59.02
C ASN A 3 0.83 9.18 -57.77
N HIS A 4 1.21 9.63 -56.58
CA HIS A 4 0.56 9.24 -55.34
C HIS A 4 -0.77 10.00 -55.21
N SER A 5 -1.88 9.29 -55.22
CA SER A 5 -3.23 9.84 -55.01
C SER A 5 -3.69 9.87 -53.57
N GLY A 6 -2.89 9.33 -52.66
CA GLY A 6 -3.18 9.25 -51.23
C GLY A 6 -2.90 10.55 -50.48
N LYS A 7 -3.46 10.66 -49.27
CA LYS A 7 -3.18 11.74 -48.32
C LYS A 7 -1.95 11.40 -47.51
N VAL A 8 -1.22 12.41 -47.09
CA VAL A 8 -0.15 12.26 -46.11
C VAL A 8 -0.79 12.10 -44.73
N VAL A 9 -0.43 11.03 -44.05
CA VAL A 9 -0.92 10.69 -42.70
C VAL A 9 0.23 10.42 -41.76
N TRP A 10 0.00 10.58 -40.45
CA TRP A 10 0.95 10.18 -39.44
C TRP A 10 0.90 8.65 -39.20
N VAL A 11 2.04 8.01 -39.33
CA VAL A 11 2.28 6.62 -38.87
C VAL A 11 2.96 6.72 -37.55
N GLN A 12 2.30 6.22 -36.50
CA GLN A 12 2.70 6.40 -35.09
C GLN A 12 2.95 5.05 -34.44
N THR A 13 4.02 4.98 -33.66
CA THR A 13 4.32 3.88 -32.74
C THR A 13 4.37 4.42 -31.30
N GLU A 14 4.68 3.61 -30.32
CA GLU A 14 4.88 4.10 -28.94
C GLU A 14 6.10 5.01 -28.76
N LYS A 15 7.10 4.90 -29.66
CA LYS A 15 8.39 5.60 -29.53
C LYS A 15 8.62 6.66 -30.59
N THR A 16 8.05 6.47 -31.77
CA THR A 16 8.38 7.29 -32.95
C THR A 16 7.14 7.59 -33.78
N HIS A 17 7.29 8.64 -34.60
CA HIS A 17 6.33 9.00 -35.64
C HIS A 17 7.04 9.32 -36.95
N LYS A 18 6.32 9.14 -38.06
CA LYS A 18 6.73 9.56 -39.42
C LYS A 18 5.51 9.90 -40.23
N GLN A 19 5.70 10.58 -41.34
CA GLN A 19 4.65 10.81 -42.34
C GLN A 19 4.81 9.82 -43.49
N ALA A 20 3.70 9.29 -43.97
CA ALA A 20 3.61 8.41 -45.12
C ALA A 20 2.32 8.66 -45.90
N TYR A 21 2.26 8.20 -47.16
CA TYR A 21 1.02 8.21 -47.93
C TYR A 21 0.14 7.02 -47.51
N ASP A 22 -1.16 7.27 -47.29
CA ASP A 22 -2.14 6.27 -46.89
C ASP A 22 -2.45 5.24 -47.99
N CYS A 23 -2.15 5.54 -49.25
CA CYS A 23 -2.41 4.67 -50.41
C CYS A 23 -1.34 3.57 -50.60
N CYS A 24 -0.12 3.71 -50.07
CA CYS A 24 1.01 2.83 -50.40
C CYS A 24 2.15 2.79 -49.36
N ASP A 25 1.94 3.36 -48.21
CA ASP A 25 2.90 3.44 -47.11
C ASP A 25 4.28 4.06 -47.46
N LYS A 26 4.35 4.74 -48.66
CA LYS A 26 5.59 5.41 -49.02
C LYS A 26 5.89 6.54 -48.07
N GLU A 27 7.06 6.49 -47.44
CA GLU A 27 7.51 7.49 -46.47
C GLU A 27 7.69 8.88 -47.09
N VAL A 28 7.18 9.89 -46.39
CA VAL A 28 7.34 11.31 -46.72
C VAL A 28 8.38 11.96 -45.81
N SER A 29 8.46 11.50 -44.56
CA SER A 29 9.48 11.94 -43.62
C SER A 29 10.22 10.77 -43.01
N THR A 30 11.40 11.04 -42.43
CA THR A 30 12.13 10.10 -41.60
C THR A 30 11.36 9.81 -40.31
N SER A 31 11.65 8.67 -39.68
CA SER A 31 11.08 8.33 -38.37
C SER A 31 11.81 9.14 -37.28
N GLU A 32 11.04 9.85 -36.48
CA GLU A 32 11.54 10.71 -35.40
C GLU A 32 10.93 10.29 -34.05
N ALA A 33 11.63 10.53 -32.95
CA ALA A 33 11.11 10.31 -31.60
C ALA A 33 10.03 11.34 -31.27
N HIS A 34 9.08 10.94 -30.41
CA HIS A 34 8.05 11.87 -29.93
C HIS A 34 8.65 12.98 -29.05
N GLY A 35 8.21 14.21 -29.30
CA GLY A 35 8.42 15.35 -28.40
C GLY A 35 7.24 15.47 -27.43
N TRP A 36 7.43 15.07 -26.19
CA TRP A 36 6.34 14.97 -25.21
C TRP A 36 6.06 16.30 -24.50
N LYS A 37 4.78 16.63 -24.33
CA LYS A 37 4.29 17.69 -23.45
C LYS A 37 2.95 17.23 -22.85
N ASN A 38 2.87 17.11 -21.53
CA ASN A 38 1.70 16.62 -20.81
C ASN A 38 1.21 15.24 -21.34
N GLY A 39 2.14 14.34 -21.64
CA GLY A 39 1.83 13.00 -22.16
C GLY A 39 1.36 12.95 -23.62
N VAL A 40 1.36 14.07 -24.36
CA VAL A 40 0.97 14.16 -25.77
C VAL A 40 2.16 14.60 -26.62
N CYS A 41 2.34 13.98 -27.79
CA CYS A 41 3.37 14.41 -28.73
C CYS A 41 2.97 15.75 -29.36
N THR A 42 3.88 16.73 -29.30
CA THR A 42 3.64 18.08 -29.84
C THR A 42 3.60 18.18 -31.37
N VAL A 43 3.96 17.09 -32.07
CA VAL A 43 4.06 17.05 -33.53
C VAL A 43 2.91 16.26 -34.19
N CYS A 44 2.57 15.11 -33.63
CA CYS A 44 1.62 14.16 -34.22
C CYS A 44 0.42 13.84 -33.33
N ASP A 45 0.28 14.50 -32.19
CA ASP A 45 -0.83 14.36 -31.23
C ASP A 45 -0.99 12.93 -30.65
N TYR A 46 0.05 12.06 -30.80
CA TYR A 46 0.02 10.73 -30.20
C TYR A 46 -0.01 10.85 -28.68
N GLN A 47 -0.94 10.14 -28.05
CA GLN A 47 -1.05 10.11 -26.58
C GLN A 47 -0.22 8.95 -26.00
N CYS A 48 0.66 9.29 -25.07
CA CYS A 48 1.44 8.29 -24.35
C CYS A 48 0.52 7.37 -23.51
N LYS A 49 0.69 6.06 -23.67
CA LYS A 49 -0.05 5.06 -22.87
C LYS A 49 0.53 4.88 -21.47
N HIS A 50 1.54 5.63 -21.11
CA HIS A 50 2.30 5.58 -19.88
C HIS A 50 2.73 4.16 -19.47
N ALA A 51 4.02 3.96 -19.29
CA ALA A 51 4.60 2.69 -18.88
C ALA A 51 5.86 2.90 -18.02
N GLY A 52 6.18 1.89 -17.21
CA GLY A 52 7.37 1.89 -16.35
C GLY A 52 7.22 2.78 -15.11
N GLY A 53 8.32 2.95 -14.38
CA GLY A 53 8.33 3.63 -13.10
C GLY A 53 7.64 2.82 -11.98
N SER A 54 7.75 3.33 -10.77
CA SER A 54 7.10 2.71 -9.59
C SER A 54 6.47 3.80 -8.73
N ALA A 55 5.21 3.62 -8.38
CA ALA A 55 4.53 4.47 -7.42
C ALA A 55 4.86 4.04 -5.99
N THR A 56 4.90 5.00 -5.07
CA THR A 56 5.04 4.77 -3.63
C THR A 56 3.82 5.31 -2.89
N CYS A 57 3.82 5.23 -1.56
CA CYS A 57 2.74 5.77 -0.73
C CYS A 57 2.57 7.30 -0.86
N VAL A 58 3.57 8.03 -1.38
CA VAL A 58 3.56 9.50 -1.52
C VAL A 58 3.95 10.01 -2.91
N LYS A 59 4.36 9.11 -3.82
CA LYS A 59 4.78 9.48 -5.18
C LYS A 59 4.04 8.62 -6.19
N LYS A 60 3.55 9.22 -7.24
CA LYS A 60 3.01 8.48 -8.41
C LYS A 60 4.16 7.88 -9.23
N ALA A 61 3.84 6.91 -10.09
CA ALA A 61 4.79 6.40 -11.06
C ALA A 61 5.14 7.50 -12.09
N VAL A 62 6.41 7.56 -12.47
CA VAL A 62 6.87 8.44 -13.56
C VAL A 62 7.06 7.59 -14.81
N CYS A 63 6.39 7.95 -15.88
CA CYS A 63 6.47 7.24 -17.15
C CYS A 63 7.89 7.30 -17.73
N THR A 64 8.46 6.16 -18.08
CA THR A 64 9.81 6.07 -18.67
C THR A 64 9.87 6.54 -20.12
N ILE A 65 8.71 6.78 -20.77
CA ILE A 65 8.60 7.21 -22.16
C ILE A 65 8.46 8.73 -22.25
N CYS A 66 7.48 9.31 -21.53
CA CYS A 66 7.16 10.75 -21.61
C CYS A 66 7.57 11.54 -20.37
N SER A 67 8.11 10.90 -19.32
CA SER A 67 8.55 11.50 -18.05
C SER A 67 7.42 12.16 -17.23
N GLU A 68 6.17 11.94 -17.57
CA GLU A 68 5.02 12.46 -16.81
C GLU A 68 4.64 11.52 -15.67
N GLU A 69 4.14 12.09 -14.58
CA GLU A 69 3.54 11.30 -13.50
C GLU A 69 2.20 10.72 -13.95
N TYR A 70 1.93 9.46 -13.60
CA TYR A 70 0.69 8.79 -13.97
C TYR A 70 0.22 7.78 -12.90
N GLY A 71 -1.03 7.34 -13.03
CA GLY A 71 -1.64 6.35 -12.14
C GLY A 71 -1.95 6.91 -10.75
N THR A 72 -2.01 6.02 -9.76
CA THR A 72 -2.31 6.32 -8.36
C THR A 72 -1.11 5.99 -7.46
N TYR A 73 -1.14 6.51 -6.23
CA TYR A 73 -0.16 6.14 -5.21
C TYR A 73 -0.25 4.63 -4.89
N ASN A 74 0.88 4.02 -4.58
CA ASN A 74 0.93 2.63 -4.14
C ASN A 74 1.15 2.57 -2.62
N MET A 75 0.06 2.38 -1.88
CA MET A 75 0.07 2.35 -0.42
C MET A 75 0.77 1.11 0.18
N SER A 76 1.25 0.18 -0.66
CA SER A 76 2.02 -0.98 -0.21
C SER A 76 3.53 -0.77 -0.30
N ILE A 77 3.99 0.33 -0.93
CA ILE A 77 5.41 0.64 -1.10
C ILE A 77 5.77 1.87 -0.28
N HIS A 78 6.57 1.66 0.76
CA HIS A 78 7.03 2.68 1.69
C HIS A 78 8.54 2.78 1.70
N GLU A 79 9.12 3.83 1.12
CA GLU A 79 10.57 4.08 1.12
C GLU A 79 11.07 4.53 2.50
N GLY A 80 10.24 5.27 3.24
CA GLY A 80 10.54 5.81 4.57
C GLY A 80 10.17 4.92 5.75
N LEU A 81 9.93 3.62 5.54
CA LEU A 81 9.47 2.70 6.58
C LEU A 81 10.60 2.37 7.58
N LYS A 82 10.34 2.56 8.88
CA LYS A 82 11.26 2.23 9.97
C LYS A 82 10.57 1.33 10.98
N SER A 83 11.30 0.33 11.49
CA SER A 83 10.84 -0.50 12.60
C SER A 83 11.10 0.20 13.93
N VAL A 84 10.18 0.03 14.87
CA VAL A 84 10.28 0.44 16.27
C VAL A 84 10.07 -0.82 17.11
N ALA A 85 11.10 -1.20 17.88
CA ALA A 85 11.05 -2.38 18.73
C ALA A 85 10.03 -2.22 19.86
N ALA A 86 9.45 -3.33 20.30
CA ALA A 86 8.57 -3.34 21.46
C ALA A 86 9.31 -2.87 22.72
N LYS A 87 8.64 -2.07 23.54
CA LYS A 87 9.08 -1.62 24.85
C LYS A 87 8.03 -1.99 25.89
N ALA A 88 8.44 -2.69 26.95
CA ALA A 88 7.54 -3.03 28.04
C ALA A 88 7.06 -1.76 28.76
N ALA A 89 5.78 -1.72 29.14
CA ALA A 89 5.26 -0.68 30.02
C ALA A 89 5.79 -0.88 31.44
N THR A 90 5.92 0.22 32.17
CA THR A 90 6.25 0.24 33.62
C THR A 90 5.10 0.88 34.39
N ARG A 91 5.26 1.06 35.70
CA ARG A 91 4.28 1.83 36.51
C ARG A 91 4.33 3.33 36.23
N THR A 92 5.48 3.84 35.78
CA THR A 92 5.70 5.27 35.52
C THR A 92 5.57 5.61 34.03
N ASP A 93 5.89 4.68 33.13
CA ASP A 93 5.98 4.93 31.71
C ASP A 93 5.14 3.96 30.90
N GLU A 94 4.55 4.47 29.84
CA GLU A 94 3.90 3.65 28.82
C GLU A 94 4.93 2.86 28.02
N GLY A 95 4.54 1.69 27.55
CA GLY A 95 5.28 0.87 26.61
C GLY A 95 4.75 1.03 25.20
N ASN A 96 5.30 0.26 24.29
CA ASN A 96 4.76 0.11 22.93
C ASN A 96 4.91 -1.33 22.44
N ILE A 97 4.01 -1.74 21.54
CA ILE A 97 4.20 -2.97 20.77
C ILE A 97 5.32 -2.76 19.74
N GLU A 98 5.80 -3.82 19.10
CA GLU A 98 6.63 -3.69 17.89
C GLU A 98 5.76 -3.18 16.75
N TYR A 99 6.22 -2.13 16.07
CA TYR A 99 5.49 -1.54 14.94
C TYR A 99 6.45 -0.97 13.89
N TRP A 100 5.92 -0.66 12.73
CA TRP A 100 6.61 0.06 11.66
C TRP A 100 5.94 1.40 11.43
N TYR A 101 6.74 2.43 11.29
CA TYR A 101 6.29 3.79 11.02
C TYR A 101 6.87 4.27 9.69
N CYS A 102 6.01 4.73 8.80
CA CYS A 102 6.43 5.39 7.56
C CYS A 102 6.42 6.90 7.76
N LYS A 103 7.62 7.51 7.76
CA LYS A 103 7.76 8.96 7.91
C LYS A 103 7.21 9.76 6.73
N ASP A 104 7.11 9.15 5.54
CA ASP A 104 6.71 9.85 4.32
C ASP A 104 5.19 10.03 4.24
N CYS A 105 4.41 9.03 4.65
CA CYS A 105 2.95 9.10 4.68
C CYS A 105 2.35 9.22 6.09
N ASP A 106 3.18 9.29 7.13
CA ASP A 106 2.80 9.42 8.56
C ASP A 106 1.85 8.32 9.05
N ARG A 107 2.10 7.05 8.65
CA ARG A 107 1.26 5.91 8.98
C ARG A 107 2.02 4.84 9.75
N TYR A 108 1.27 4.09 10.56
CA TYR A 108 1.76 3.04 11.45
C TYR A 108 1.29 1.68 10.98
N TYR A 109 2.14 0.66 11.12
CA TYR A 109 1.88 -0.70 10.63
C TYR A 109 2.36 -1.75 11.61
N ILE A 110 1.72 -2.92 11.59
CA ILE A 110 2.23 -4.15 12.20
C ILE A 110 2.47 -5.20 11.11
N LYS A 111 3.36 -6.16 11.37
CA LYS A 111 3.58 -7.31 10.48
C LYS A 111 2.70 -8.48 10.90
N GLN A 112 1.71 -8.80 10.06
CA GLN A 112 0.88 -9.99 10.15
C GLN A 112 0.68 -10.49 8.71
N ASP A 113 1.50 -11.44 8.25
CA ASP A 113 1.47 -11.92 6.85
C ASP A 113 1.55 -10.78 5.80
N GLY A 114 2.22 -9.69 6.16
CA GLY A 114 2.34 -8.43 5.42
C GLY A 114 2.32 -7.22 6.34
N LEU A 115 2.23 -6.03 5.75
CA LEU A 115 2.05 -4.78 6.50
C LEU A 115 0.54 -4.51 6.66
N VAL A 116 0.09 -4.43 7.90
CA VAL A 116 -1.28 -4.04 8.26
C VAL A 116 -1.25 -2.67 8.90
N GLU A 117 -1.97 -1.70 8.32
CA GLU A 117 -2.08 -0.34 8.86
C GLU A 117 -2.85 -0.36 10.18
N ILE A 118 -2.35 0.39 11.15
CA ILE A 118 -2.96 0.57 12.47
C ILE A 118 -2.96 2.06 12.86
N GLU A 119 -3.81 2.41 13.79
CA GLU A 119 -3.78 3.75 14.39
C GLU A 119 -2.60 3.90 15.35
N LYS A 120 -2.05 5.12 15.48
CA LYS A 120 -0.96 5.43 16.41
C LYS A 120 -1.29 5.00 17.85
N SER A 121 -2.52 5.17 18.30
CA SER A 121 -2.99 4.76 19.63
C SER A 121 -2.84 3.26 19.89
N GLN A 122 -2.91 2.44 18.85
CA GLN A 122 -2.78 0.99 18.95
C GLN A 122 -1.32 0.55 19.14
N THR A 123 -0.35 1.44 18.93
CA THR A 123 1.05 1.13 19.22
C THR A 123 1.39 1.21 20.71
N VAL A 124 0.56 1.88 21.52
CA VAL A 124 0.83 2.18 22.92
C VAL A 124 0.38 1.04 23.82
N VAL A 125 1.24 0.65 24.77
CA VAL A 125 0.92 -0.25 25.88
C VAL A 125 0.77 0.60 27.13
N ALA A 126 -0.41 0.60 27.73
CA ALA A 126 -0.72 1.39 28.92
C ALA A 126 0.19 1.04 30.10
N LYS A 127 0.41 2.00 30.99
CA LYS A 127 1.15 1.80 32.24
C LYS A 127 0.56 0.68 33.08
N ILE A 128 1.42 -0.03 33.81
CA ILE A 128 0.99 -1.06 34.76
C ILE A 128 0.32 -0.36 35.94
N THR A 129 -0.98 -0.62 36.13
CA THR A 129 -1.72 -0.18 37.33
C THR A 129 -1.84 -1.36 38.27
N ASP A 130 -1.48 -1.17 39.56
CA ASP A 130 -1.77 -2.16 40.58
C ASP A 130 -3.29 -2.16 40.81
N THR A 131 -3.99 -3.04 40.13
CA THR A 131 -5.39 -3.33 40.49
C THR A 131 -5.35 -4.21 41.73
N THR A 132 -5.23 -3.60 42.90
CA THR A 132 -5.56 -4.25 44.16
C THR A 132 -7.07 -4.48 44.13
N SER A 133 -7.52 -5.61 43.62
CA SER A 133 -8.87 -6.10 43.91
C SER A 133 -8.89 -6.45 45.43
N SER A 134 -9.29 -5.47 46.21
CA SER A 134 -9.79 -5.73 47.56
C SER A 134 -11.19 -6.31 47.42
N ASP A 135 -11.27 -7.61 47.16
CA ASP A 135 -12.46 -8.37 47.48
C ASP A 135 -12.15 -9.18 48.74
N ASP A 136 -12.37 -8.50 49.89
CA ASP A 136 -12.37 -9.10 51.20
C ASP A 136 -13.66 -9.89 51.35
N THR A 137 -13.59 -11.20 51.20
CA THR A 137 -14.50 -12.10 51.90
C THR A 137 -13.70 -13.31 52.41
N GLY A 138 -13.41 -13.25 53.67
CA GLY A 138 -12.63 -14.28 54.40
C GLY A 138 -13.20 -15.68 54.29
N LYS A 139 -12.32 -16.65 54.16
CA LYS A 139 -12.35 -17.89 54.96
C LYS A 139 -11.13 -18.78 54.68
N GLY A 140 -10.39 -19.13 55.71
CA GLY A 140 -9.70 -20.43 55.84
C GLY A 140 -8.27 -20.53 55.33
N CYS A 141 -7.33 -20.19 56.18
CA CYS A 141 -5.92 -20.61 56.12
C CYS A 141 -5.81 -22.15 55.95
N LYS A 142 -5.16 -22.62 54.89
CA LYS A 142 -4.44 -23.90 54.84
C LYS A 142 -3.10 -23.66 54.15
N THR A 143 -2.07 -23.91 54.93
CA THR A 143 -0.66 -23.87 54.58
C THR A 143 -0.36 -24.97 53.57
N GLU A 144 -0.01 -24.64 52.34
CA GLU A 144 0.68 -25.54 51.44
C GLU A 144 1.94 -24.87 50.91
N THR A 145 3.03 -25.58 51.02
CA THR A 145 4.41 -25.25 50.67
C THR A 145 4.54 -24.79 49.21
N VAL A 146 4.92 -23.53 49.03
CA VAL A 146 5.22 -22.95 47.73
C VAL A 146 6.58 -23.48 47.27
N LYS A 147 6.60 -24.28 46.22
CA LYS A 147 7.80 -24.51 45.43
C LYS A 147 8.00 -23.28 44.53
N GLU A 148 9.17 -22.69 44.66
CA GLU A 148 9.71 -21.60 43.87
C GLU A 148 9.67 -21.98 42.37
N GLN A 149 8.76 -21.37 41.63
CA GLN A 149 8.74 -21.41 40.16
C GLN A 149 9.13 -20.02 39.65
N THR A 150 10.31 -19.98 39.03
CA THR A 150 10.78 -18.83 38.25
C THR A 150 9.72 -18.39 37.25
N PRO A 151 9.46 -17.09 37.09
CA PRO A 151 8.51 -16.61 36.09
C PRO A 151 9.07 -16.88 34.69
N ASP A 152 8.34 -17.69 33.97
CA ASP A 152 8.57 -17.91 32.54
C ASP A 152 8.19 -16.63 31.78
N THR A 153 9.21 -15.90 31.35
CA THR A 153 9.07 -14.71 30.54
C THR A 153 8.81 -15.11 29.10
N GLY A 154 7.60 -15.01 28.66
CA GLY A 154 7.34 -15.04 27.21
C GLY A 154 6.09 -15.74 26.75
N ASP A 155 4.93 -15.19 27.01
CA ASP A 155 3.79 -15.48 26.13
C ASP A 155 3.00 -14.22 25.79
N ASN A 156 3.52 -13.48 24.80
CA ASN A 156 2.82 -12.36 24.17
C ASN A 156 1.64 -12.79 23.29
N LYS A 157 1.31 -14.09 23.22
CA LYS A 157 0.24 -14.61 22.35
C LYS A 157 -1.17 -14.23 22.78
N ARG A 158 -1.36 -13.84 24.05
CA ARG A 158 -2.69 -13.49 24.55
C ARG A 158 -3.13 -12.07 24.21
N VAL A 159 -2.20 -11.14 24.03
CA VAL A 159 -2.53 -9.75 23.70
C VAL A 159 -3.01 -9.65 22.23
N PHE A 160 -2.41 -10.44 21.35
CA PHE A 160 -2.81 -10.48 19.93
C PHE A 160 -4.17 -11.14 19.67
N ALA A 161 -4.59 -12.09 20.53
CA ALA A 161 -5.91 -12.74 20.37
C ALA A 161 -7.09 -11.77 20.60
N TRP A 162 -6.92 -10.74 21.41
CA TRP A 162 -7.95 -9.72 21.64
C TRP A 162 -8.02 -8.69 20.51
N LEU A 163 -6.88 -8.36 19.90
CA LEU A 163 -6.84 -7.43 18.78
C LEU A 163 -7.51 -7.99 17.52
N LEU A 164 -7.39 -9.32 17.28
CA LEU A 164 -8.04 -10.02 16.16
C LEU A 164 -9.57 -10.08 16.25
N MET A 165 -10.14 -10.04 17.45
CA MET A 165 -11.60 -10.09 17.64
C MET A 165 -12.31 -8.81 17.18
N PHE A 166 -11.62 -7.66 17.14
CA PHE A 166 -12.23 -6.40 16.69
C PHE A 166 -12.18 -6.19 15.18
N ILE A 167 -11.29 -6.87 14.46
CA ILE A 167 -11.12 -6.70 12.99
C ILE A 167 -12.11 -7.54 12.19
N ILE A 168 -12.63 -8.65 12.74
CA ILE A 168 -13.55 -9.56 12.03
C ILE A 168 -15.02 -9.08 12.06
N GLY A 169 -15.34 -8.08 12.87
CA GLY A 169 -16.73 -7.59 13.04
C GLY A 169 -17.23 -6.58 12.01
N GLY A 170 -16.41 -6.12 11.06
CA GLY A 170 -16.71 -4.97 10.19
C GLY A 170 -16.98 -5.23 8.70
N ALA A 171 -16.90 -6.45 8.20
CA ALA A 171 -17.01 -6.72 6.76
C ALA A 171 -18.05 -7.79 6.40
N ALA A 172 -19.31 -7.55 6.75
CA ALA A 172 -20.45 -8.29 6.19
C ALA A 172 -21.57 -7.30 5.82
N ALA A 173 -21.37 -6.55 4.76
CA ALA A 173 -22.44 -5.84 4.07
C ALA A 173 -22.27 -6.01 2.56
N GLY A 174 -22.93 -6.99 2.03
CA GLY A 174 -23.66 -7.11 0.81
C GLY A 174 -23.12 -6.48 -0.49
N LEU A 175 -22.63 -7.31 -1.40
CA LEU A 175 -22.81 -7.06 -2.83
C LEU A 175 -23.27 -8.35 -3.51
N THR A 176 -24.57 -8.51 -3.58
CA THR A 176 -25.21 -9.44 -4.53
C THR A 176 -25.20 -8.82 -5.91
N ILE A 177 -24.26 -9.22 -6.77
CA ILE A 177 -24.32 -8.89 -8.20
C ILE A 177 -25.21 -9.93 -8.88
N LYS A 178 -26.42 -9.49 -9.26
CA LYS A 178 -27.39 -10.23 -10.02
C LYS A 178 -26.94 -10.28 -11.50
N GLY A 179 -26.39 -11.41 -11.93
CA GLY A 179 -26.07 -11.69 -13.33
C GLY A 179 -27.32 -11.71 -14.18
N LYS A 180 -27.39 -10.84 -15.20
CA LYS A 180 -28.43 -10.85 -16.22
C LYS A 180 -27.89 -11.62 -17.43
N LYS A 181 -28.44 -12.82 -17.62
CA LYS A 181 -28.27 -13.67 -18.79
C LYS A 181 -29.05 -13.05 -19.95
N THR A 182 -28.39 -12.69 -21.05
CA THR A 182 -29.05 -12.41 -22.32
C THR A 182 -28.70 -13.52 -23.30
N GLU A 183 -29.72 -14.33 -23.62
CA GLU A 183 -29.77 -15.13 -24.83
C GLU A 183 -30.17 -14.22 -26.01
N ASN A 184 -29.38 -14.22 -27.04
CA ASN A 184 -29.71 -14.39 -28.45
C ASN A 184 -28.44 -14.23 -29.30
#